data_e93b65dd90e1b62fc15b7bc6be07012b
#
_entry.id   e93b65dd90e1b62fc15b7bc6be07012b
#
_cell.length_a   1.000
_cell.length_b   1.000
_cell.length_c   1.000
_cell.angle_alpha   90.00
_cell.angle_beta   90.00
_cell.angle_gamma   90.00
#
_symmetry.space_group_name_H-M   'P 1'
#
loop_
_entity.id
_entity.type
_entity.pdbx_description
1 polymer ?
#
loop_
_entity_poly.entity_id
_entity_poly.type
_entity_poly.pdbx_seq_one_letter_code
_entity_poly.pdbx_strand_id
1 'polypeptide(L)'
;MIQEFQIRVLPEQAANEQSLKQFIGHDKGLDIRTIHALRILKRSIDARQRTIYVNLKVRLYINEMPQDEEFTRTIYNKVDGKPQVIVVGAGPGGLFAALRLIELGLRPVVVERGKNVRDRKIDIARISREHKVDSESNYSFGEGGAGAYSDGKLYTRSKKRGNVDKILNVFCQHGASTSILVDAHPHIGTDK
;
A
#
# COMPACT_ATOMS: atom_id res chain seq x y z
N MET A 1 -18.42 11.49 -18.76
CA MET A 1 -19.01 12.12 -17.54
C MET A 1 -18.64 11.31 -16.32
N ILE A 2 -18.13 11.97 -15.26
CA ILE A 2 -17.70 11.32 -14.02
C ILE A 2 -18.78 11.50 -12.94
N GLN A 3 -19.12 10.41 -12.25
CA GLN A 3 -20.05 10.44 -11.10
C GLN A 3 -19.47 9.67 -9.91
N GLU A 4 -19.70 10.17 -8.69
CA GLU A 4 -19.28 9.50 -7.46
C GLU A 4 -20.49 9.12 -6.61
N PHE A 5 -20.45 7.89 -6.09
CA PHE A 5 -21.48 7.38 -5.21
C PHE A 5 -20.90 6.79 -3.94
N GLN A 6 -21.64 6.92 -2.84
CA GLN A 6 -21.46 6.12 -1.65
C GLN A 6 -22.55 5.06 -1.63
N ILE A 7 -22.15 3.81 -1.54
CA ILE A 7 -23.03 2.65 -1.57
C ILE A 7 -22.71 1.69 -0.45
N ARG A 8 -23.68 0.92 -0.03
CA ARG A 8 -23.57 -0.17 0.93
C ARG A 8 -24.08 -1.43 0.27
N VAL A 9 -23.21 -2.40 0.10
CA VAL A 9 -23.47 -3.61 -0.69
C VAL A 9 -23.16 -4.87 0.10
N LEU A 10 -23.70 -6.00 -0.34
CA LEU A 10 -23.32 -7.31 0.19
C LEU A 10 -21.92 -7.70 -0.32
N PRO A 11 -21.20 -8.59 0.41
CA PRO A 11 -19.89 -9.06 -0.02
C PRO A 11 -19.86 -9.62 -1.45
N GLU A 12 -20.90 -10.38 -1.85
CA GLU A 12 -21.02 -10.95 -3.19
C GLU A 12 -21.11 -9.88 -4.28
N GLN A 13 -21.79 -8.76 -3.98
CA GLN A 13 -21.90 -7.62 -4.90
C GLN A 13 -20.61 -6.84 -5.01
N ALA A 14 -19.80 -6.83 -3.94
CA ALA A 14 -18.48 -6.18 -3.90
C ALA A 14 -17.34 -7.08 -4.40
N ALA A 15 -17.61 -8.36 -4.69
CA ALA A 15 -16.59 -9.38 -4.98
C ALA A 15 -15.81 -9.10 -6.27
N ASN A 16 -16.46 -8.51 -7.28
CA ASN A 16 -15.84 -8.19 -8.55
C ASN A 16 -16.49 -6.96 -9.19
N GLU A 17 -15.79 -6.37 -10.16
CA GLU A 17 -16.24 -5.15 -10.84
C GLU A 17 -17.56 -5.31 -11.58
N GLN A 18 -17.78 -6.47 -12.20
CA GLN A 18 -19.00 -6.75 -12.96
C GLN A 18 -20.24 -6.74 -12.06
N SER A 19 -20.20 -7.48 -10.94
CA SER A 19 -21.29 -7.54 -9.97
C SER A 19 -21.57 -6.16 -9.38
N LEU A 20 -20.53 -5.38 -9.13
CA LEU A 20 -20.65 -4.04 -8.60
C LEU A 20 -21.26 -3.07 -9.61
N LYS A 21 -20.86 -3.14 -10.89
CA LYS A 21 -21.48 -2.36 -11.98
C LYS A 21 -22.95 -2.71 -12.16
N GLN A 22 -23.33 -3.99 -12.08
CA GLN A 22 -24.72 -4.45 -12.15
C GLN A 22 -25.55 -3.87 -11.01
N PHE A 23 -25.04 -3.96 -9.77
CA PHE A 23 -25.71 -3.39 -8.61
C PHE A 23 -25.94 -1.89 -8.76
N ILE A 24 -24.88 -1.14 -9.13
CA ILE A 24 -24.97 0.33 -9.27
C ILE A 24 -25.89 0.71 -10.42
N GLY A 25 -25.82 0.00 -11.54
CA GLY A 25 -26.73 0.22 -12.69
C GLY A 25 -28.18 0.11 -12.27
N HIS A 26 -28.52 -0.93 -11.53
CA HIS A 26 -29.89 -1.14 -11.02
C HIS A 26 -30.28 -0.09 -9.96
N ASP A 27 -29.41 0.17 -8.95
CA ASP A 27 -29.69 1.07 -7.82
C ASP A 27 -29.80 2.55 -8.26
N LYS A 28 -29.03 2.96 -9.28
CA LYS A 28 -28.97 4.35 -9.76
C LYS A 28 -29.71 4.57 -11.08
N GLY A 29 -30.29 3.54 -11.67
CA GLY A 29 -30.98 3.65 -12.95
C GLY A 29 -30.05 3.98 -14.12
N LEU A 30 -28.81 3.49 -14.08
CA LEU A 30 -27.80 3.73 -15.11
C LEU A 30 -27.74 2.55 -16.08
N ASP A 31 -27.57 2.83 -17.38
CA ASP A 31 -27.25 1.79 -18.36
C ASP A 31 -25.82 1.30 -18.16
N ILE A 32 -25.69 0.04 -17.77
CA ILE A 32 -24.40 -0.61 -17.46
C ILE A 32 -23.42 -0.51 -18.65
N ARG A 33 -23.95 -0.53 -19.90
CA ARG A 33 -23.15 -0.44 -21.12
C ARG A 33 -22.43 0.90 -21.25
N THR A 34 -22.94 1.95 -20.60
CA THR A 34 -22.31 3.27 -20.59
C THR A 34 -21.21 3.41 -19.53
N ILE A 35 -21.14 2.49 -18.57
CA ILE A 35 -20.12 2.50 -17.50
C ILE A 35 -18.84 1.83 -18.02
N HIS A 36 -17.96 2.62 -18.62
CA HIS A 36 -16.73 2.12 -19.20
C HIS A 36 -15.72 1.66 -18.13
N ALA A 37 -15.60 2.41 -17.03
CA ALA A 37 -14.75 2.03 -15.91
C ALA A 37 -15.39 2.38 -14.57
N LEU A 38 -14.98 1.63 -13.53
CA LEU A 38 -15.34 1.87 -12.15
C LEU A 38 -14.04 1.89 -11.32
N ARG A 39 -13.89 2.91 -10.48
CA ARG A 39 -12.76 2.98 -9.53
C ARG A 39 -13.30 3.06 -8.10
N ILE A 40 -12.83 2.18 -7.24
CA ILE A 40 -13.11 2.24 -5.81
C ILE A 40 -12.22 3.35 -5.21
N LEU A 41 -12.81 4.31 -4.53
CA LEU A 41 -12.11 5.40 -3.85
C LEU A 41 -11.97 5.16 -2.35
N LYS A 42 -12.85 4.33 -1.77
CA LYS A 42 -12.80 3.94 -0.36
C LYS A 42 -13.55 2.64 -0.17
N ARG A 43 -13.01 1.75 0.67
CA ARG A 43 -13.62 0.47 1.04
C ARG A 43 -13.51 0.24 2.54
N SER A 44 -14.61 -0.17 3.16
CA SER A 44 -14.61 -0.61 4.56
C SER A 44 -15.66 -1.69 4.78
N ILE A 45 -15.40 -2.60 5.71
CA ILE A 45 -16.32 -3.67 6.09
C ILE A 45 -17.12 -3.20 7.31
N ASP A 46 -18.42 -3.40 7.26
CA ASP A 46 -19.33 -3.19 8.38
C ASP A 46 -19.90 -4.53 8.85
N ALA A 47 -19.30 -5.08 9.90
CA ALA A 47 -19.67 -6.35 10.53
C ALA A 47 -20.34 -6.16 11.90
N ARG A 48 -20.91 -4.99 12.20
CA ARG A 48 -21.56 -4.70 13.49
C ARG A 48 -22.92 -5.37 13.64
N GLN A 49 -23.51 -5.83 12.56
CA GLN A 49 -24.79 -6.53 12.53
C GLN A 49 -24.60 -7.99 12.04
N ARG A 50 -25.64 -8.82 12.16
CA ARG A 50 -25.60 -10.19 11.67
C ARG A 50 -25.25 -10.29 10.19
N THR A 51 -25.79 -9.37 9.37
CA THR A 51 -25.46 -9.26 7.95
C THR A 51 -24.23 -8.37 7.79
N ILE A 52 -23.18 -8.90 7.16
CA ILE A 52 -21.98 -8.14 6.84
C ILE A 52 -22.22 -7.32 5.58
N TYR A 53 -21.81 -6.06 5.61
CA TYR A 53 -21.87 -5.16 4.46
C TYR A 53 -20.49 -4.61 4.13
N VAL A 54 -20.32 -4.25 2.86
CA VAL A 54 -19.17 -3.50 2.38
C VAL A 54 -19.62 -2.09 2.03
N ASN A 55 -19.06 -1.10 2.72
CA ASN A 55 -19.29 0.32 2.38
C ASN A 55 -18.23 0.75 1.38
N LEU A 56 -18.68 1.27 0.26
CA LEU A 56 -17.83 1.72 -0.84
C LEU A 56 -18.11 3.18 -1.17
N LYS A 57 -17.03 3.93 -1.46
CA LYS A 57 -17.13 5.14 -2.27
C LYS A 57 -16.54 4.78 -3.64
N VAL A 58 -17.33 4.96 -4.69
CA VAL A 58 -16.95 4.60 -6.05
C VAL A 58 -17.05 5.80 -6.98
N ARG A 59 -16.20 5.80 -8.00
CA ARG A 59 -16.22 6.72 -9.13
C ARG A 59 -16.52 5.95 -10.39
N LEU A 60 -17.56 6.37 -11.12
CA LEU A 60 -17.92 5.82 -12.41
C LEU A 60 -17.44 6.74 -13.52
N TYR A 61 -16.93 6.14 -14.57
CA TYR A 61 -16.58 6.79 -15.82
C TYR A 61 -17.61 6.38 -16.88
N ILE A 62 -18.55 7.31 -17.15
CA ILE A 62 -19.68 7.09 -18.06
C ILE A 62 -19.35 7.68 -19.42
N ASN A 63 -19.29 6.81 -20.44
CA ASN A 63 -18.87 7.13 -21.81
C ASN A 63 -17.45 7.73 -21.92
N GLU A 64 -16.60 7.45 -20.96
CA GLU A 64 -15.19 7.88 -20.96
C GLU A 64 -14.33 6.89 -20.17
N MET A 65 -13.02 6.91 -20.41
CA MET A 65 -12.04 6.13 -19.65
C MET A 65 -11.28 7.02 -18.68
N PRO A 66 -10.80 6.47 -17.53
CA PRO A 66 -9.91 7.22 -16.63
C PRO A 66 -8.63 7.62 -17.39
N GLN A 67 -8.23 8.88 -17.22
CA GLN A 67 -7.01 9.42 -17.82
C GLN A 67 -5.83 9.47 -16.83
N ASP A 68 -6.12 9.33 -15.55
CA ASP A 68 -5.15 9.33 -14.46
C ASP A 68 -4.76 7.91 -14.05
N GLU A 69 -3.53 7.74 -13.57
CA GLU A 69 -3.09 6.48 -12.96
C GLU A 69 -3.85 6.22 -11.64
N GLU A 70 -3.88 4.95 -11.21
CA GLU A 70 -4.53 4.59 -9.93
C GLU A 70 -3.76 5.10 -8.72
N PHE A 71 -2.47 5.38 -8.86
CA PHE A 71 -1.61 5.93 -7.81
C PHE A 71 -0.67 6.99 -8.35
N THR A 72 -0.22 7.88 -7.48
CA THR A 72 0.71 8.96 -7.82
C THR A 72 2.14 8.49 -7.72
N ARG A 73 2.91 8.60 -8.80
CA ARG A 73 4.34 8.28 -8.81
C ARG A 73 5.19 9.39 -8.22
N THR A 74 6.16 9.01 -7.41
CA THR A 74 7.23 9.92 -6.99
C THR A 74 8.38 9.80 -7.96
N ILE A 75 8.85 10.94 -8.49
CA ILE A 75 9.99 10.97 -9.42
C ILE A 75 11.28 11.04 -8.60
N TYR A 76 12.17 10.08 -8.83
CA TYR A 76 13.51 10.04 -8.24
C TYR A 76 14.55 10.39 -9.30
N ASN A 77 15.21 11.54 -9.13
CA ASN A 77 16.26 12.00 -10.02
C ASN A 77 17.56 11.23 -9.74
N LYS A 78 18.44 11.17 -10.77
CA LYS A 78 19.79 10.65 -10.59
C LYS A 78 20.57 11.56 -9.64
N VAL A 79 21.25 10.96 -8.67
CA VAL A 79 22.02 11.67 -7.64
C VAL A 79 23.51 11.37 -7.71
N ASP A 80 23.99 10.84 -8.83
CA ASP A 80 25.41 10.61 -9.07
C ASP A 80 26.20 11.93 -8.97
N GLY A 81 27.31 11.93 -8.24
CA GLY A 81 28.14 13.11 -8.01
C GLY A 81 27.52 14.16 -7.06
N LYS A 82 26.35 13.93 -6.48
CA LYS A 82 25.73 14.85 -5.51
C LYS A 82 26.32 14.64 -4.10
N PRO A 83 26.19 15.65 -3.22
CA PRO A 83 26.63 15.52 -1.82
C PRO A 83 26.04 14.30 -1.14
N GLN A 84 26.88 13.58 -0.41
CA GLN A 84 26.47 12.35 0.28
C GLN A 84 25.90 12.64 1.66
N VAL A 85 24.90 11.85 2.05
CA VAL A 85 24.32 11.84 3.39
C VAL A 85 24.25 10.40 3.88
N ILE A 86 24.87 10.13 5.03
CA ILE A 86 24.83 8.79 5.64
C ILE A 86 23.48 8.63 6.36
N VAL A 87 22.81 7.52 6.08
CA VAL A 87 21.58 7.08 6.76
C VAL A 87 21.93 5.81 7.53
N VAL A 88 21.86 5.86 8.84
CA VAL A 88 22.14 4.72 9.71
C VAL A 88 20.86 3.92 9.95
N GLY A 89 20.87 2.66 9.49
CA GLY A 89 19.77 1.71 9.57
C GLY A 89 18.92 1.66 8.30
N ALA A 90 18.68 0.46 7.79
CA ALA A 90 17.82 0.16 6.64
C ALA A 90 16.42 -0.31 7.04
N GLY A 91 15.92 0.11 8.19
CA GLY A 91 14.51 -0.05 8.57
C GLY A 91 13.60 0.92 7.81
N PRO A 92 12.26 0.88 8.02
CA PRO A 92 11.32 1.74 7.29
C PRO A 92 11.67 3.23 7.35
N GLY A 93 12.08 3.72 8.52
CA GLY A 93 12.49 5.12 8.70
C GLY A 93 13.70 5.50 7.86
N GLY A 94 14.73 4.67 7.85
CA GLY A 94 15.95 4.90 7.06
C GLY A 94 15.71 4.80 5.56
N LEU A 95 14.93 3.81 5.12
CA LEU A 95 14.59 3.64 3.71
C LEU A 95 13.77 4.84 3.17
N PHE A 96 12.75 5.30 3.90
CA PHE A 96 12.00 6.49 3.51
C PHE A 96 12.83 7.78 3.61
N ALA A 97 13.76 7.88 4.58
CA ALA A 97 14.71 8.98 4.64
C ALA A 97 15.63 9.00 3.41
N ALA A 98 16.13 7.84 2.99
CA ALA A 98 16.95 7.71 1.79
C ALA A 98 16.18 8.15 0.53
N LEU A 99 14.93 7.69 0.34
CA LEU A 99 14.08 8.13 -0.76
C LEU A 99 13.85 9.63 -0.73
N ARG A 100 13.62 10.21 0.45
CA ARG A 100 13.44 11.67 0.59
C ARG A 100 14.70 12.45 0.27
N LEU A 101 15.88 11.95 0.63
CA LEU A 101 17.15 12.57 0.26
C LEU A 101 17.35 12.60 -1.26
N ILE A 102 16.96 11.52 -1.98
CA ILE A 102 17.02 11.49 -3.45
C ILE A 102 16.09 12.56 -4.04
N GLU A 103 14.87 12.72 -3.52
CA GLU A 103 13.95 13.79 -3.96
C GLU A 103 14.56 15.18 -3.76
N LEU A 104 15.37 15.36 -2.72
CA LEU A 104 16.07 16.61 -2.41
C LEU A 104 17.37 16.79 -3.23
N GLY A 105 17.70 15.86 -4.12
CA GLY A 105 18.92 15.90 -4.93
C GLY A 105 20.19 15.56 -4.15
N LEU A 106 20.08 14.84 -3.05
CA LEU A 106 21.18 14.37 -2.23
C LEU A 106 21.39 12.85 -2.45
N ARG A 107 22.64 12.40 -2.32
CA ARG A 107 23.01 10.99 -2.48
C ARG A 107 23.00 10.28 -1.14
N PRO A 108 22.00 9.46 -0.79
CA PRO A 108 22.02 8.69 0.44
C PRO A 108 23.03 7.55 0.35
N VAL A 109 23.72 7.28 1.47
CA VAL A 109 24.50 6.07 1.71
C VAL A 109 23.89 5.40 2.93
N VAL A 110 23.14 4.32 2.71
CA VAL A 110 22.49 3.58 3.79
C VAL A 110 23.45 2.55 4.34
N VAL A 111 23.68 2.58 5.65
CA VAL A 111 24.48 1.60 6.38
C VAL A 111 23.57 0.80 7.32
N GLU A 112 23.61 -0.53 7.22
CA GLU A 112 22.82 -1.45 8.02
C GLU A 112 23.75 -2.47 8.69
N ARG A 113 23.50 -2.74 9.97
CA ARG A 113 24.31 -3.70 10.72
C ARG A 113 23.97 -5.15 10.39
N GLY A 114 22.70 -5.41 10.10
CA GLY A 114 22.24 -6.76 9.79
C GLY A 114 22.35 -7.09 8.30
N LYS A 115 21.93 -8.29 7.95
CA LYS A 115 21.99 -8.82 6.58
C LYS A 115 20.88 -8.23 5.69
N ASN A 116 21.04 -8.43 4.38
CA ASN A 116 19.98 -8.12 3.41
C ASN A 116 18.75 -9.01 3.65
N VAL A 117 17.62 -8.62 3.09
CA VAL A 117 16.33 -9.28 3.32
C VAL A 117 16.34 -10.78 2.97
N ARG A 118 17.09 -11.20 1.94
CA ARG A 118 17.15 -12.62 1.53
C ARG A 118 17.91 -13.48 2.55
N ASP A 119 19.06 -13.00 2.99
CA ASP A 119 19.90 -13.69 3.95
C ASP A 119 19.25 -13.73 5.35
N ARG A 120 18.58 -12.64 5.75
CA ARG A 120 17.78 -12.58 6.99
C ARG A 120 16.73 -13.67 7.06
N LYS A 121 16.10 -14.02 5.93
CA LYS A 121 15.08 -15.09 5.88
C LYS A 121 15.61 -16.41 6.44
N ILE A 122 16.88 -16.72 6.17
CA ILE A 122 17.53 -17.93 6.68
C ILE A 122 17.73 -17.83 8.19
N ASP A 123 18.24 -16.71 8.68
CA ASP A 123 18.49 -16.50 10.12
C ASP A 123 17.18 -16.52 10.93
N ILE A 124 16.13 -15.91 10.40
CA ILE A 124 14.78 -15.94 11.02
C ILE A 124 14.21 -17.36 11.04
N ALA A 125 14.37 -18.13 9.96
CA ALA A 125 13.94 -19.53 9.94
C ALA A 125 14.66 -20.38 11.00
N ARG A 126 15.94 -20.10 11.30
CA ARG A 126 16.70 -20.77 12.36
C ARG A 126 16.16 -20.45 13.75
N ILE A 127 15.63 -19.25 13.99
CA ILE A 127 15.00 -18.91 15.27
C ILE A 127 13.84 -19.87 15.55
N SER A 128 12.98 -20.12 14.55
CA SER A 128 11.82 -21.00 14.70
C SER A 128 12.20 -22.49 14.75
N ARG A 129 13.23 -22.91 14.02
CA ARG A 129 13.60 -24.34 13.88
C ARG A 129 14.61 -24.80 14.92
N GLU A 130 15.58 -23.96 15.25
CA GLU A 130 16.74 -24.31 16.07
C GLU A 130 16.82 -23.53 17.38
N HIS A 131 15.89 -22.57 17.59
CA HIS A 131 15.88 -21.62 18.72
C HIS A 131 17.19 -20.84 18.86
N LYS A 132 17.87 -20.57 17.73
CA LYS A 132 19.12 -19.80 17.67
C LYS A 132 18.85 -18.42 17.10
N VAL A 133 19.23 -17.39 17.86
CA VAL A 133 19.13 -15.99 17.46
C VAL A 133 20.53 -15.49 17.08
N ASP A 134 20.67 -14.98 15.85
CA ASP A 134 21.85 -14.22 15.46
C ASP A 134 21.70 -12.78 16.00
N SER A 135 22.69 -12.30 16.77
CA SER A 135 22.65 -10.97 17.40
C SER A 135 22.64 -9.83 16.38
N GLU A 136 23.16 -10.06 15.18
CA GLU A 136 23.30 -9.05 14.14
C GLU A 136 22.22 -9.20 13.01
N SER A 137 21.53 -10.35 12.93
CA SER A 137 20.55 -10.62 11.89
C SER A 137 19.37 -11.42 12.45
N ASN A 138 18.25 -10.75 12.71
CA ASN A 138 17.07 -11.33 13.35
C ASN A 138 15.82 -10.52 12.99
N TYR A 139 14.71 -10.65 13.74
CA TYR A 139 13.49 -9.87 13.51
C TYR A 139 13.67 -8.35 13.68
N SER A 140 14.62 -7.89 14.46
CA SER A 140 14.86 -6.47 14.72
C SER A 140 15.92 -5.85 13.84
N PHE A 141 16.97 -6.61 13.51
CA PHE A 141 18.13 -6.12 12.79
C PHE A 141 18.23 -6.70 11.37
N GLY A 142 18.61 -5.83 10.44
CA GLY A 142 18.76 -6.13 9.02
C GLY A 142 17.82 -5.31 8.15
N GLU A 143 18.03 -5.39 6.85
CA GLU A 143 17.27 -4.67 5.82
C GLU A 143 15.74 -4.85 5.99
N GLY A 144 14.99 -3.75 5.89
CA GLY A 144 13.54 -3.70 6.08
C GLY A 144 13.09 -3.67 7.54
N GLY A 145 14.00 -3.87 8.51
CA GLY A 145 13.69 -3.85 9.94
C GLY A 145 12.67 -4.90 10.37
N ALA A 146 11.96 -4.66 11.47
CA ALA A 146 10.96 -5.58 12.01
C ALA A 146 9.72 -5.76 11.11
N GLY A 147 9.47 -4.86 10.17
CA GLY A 147 8.34 -4.91 9.23
C GLY A 147 8.50 -5.93 8.10
N ALA A 148 9.74 -6.26 7.73
CA ALA A 148 10.04 -7.08 6.54
C ALA A 148 9.43 -8.50 6.55
N TYR A 149 9.14 -9.04 7.73
CA TYR A 149 8.58 -10.38 7.90
C TYR A 149 7.27 -10.35 8.70
N SER A 150 6.56 -9.24 8.64
CA SER A 150 5.21 -9.10 9.21
C SER A 150 4.15 -9.36 8.14
N ASP A 151 2.88 -9.30 8.52
CA ASP A 151 1.75 -9.30 7.59
C ASP A 151 1.57 -7.96 6.84
N GLY A 152 2.47 -7.01 7.06
CA GLY A 152 2.47 -5.72 6.36
C GLY A 152 1.27 -4.84 6.67
N LYS A 153 0.77 -4.85 7.91
CA LYS A 153 -0.29 -3.92 8.35
C LYS A 153 0.20 -2.47 8.27
N LEU A 154 -0.55 -1.65 7.53
CA LEU A 154 -0.22 -0.25 7.28
C LEU A 154 -1.16 0.73 7.99
N TYR A 155 -2.10 0.23 8.79
CA TYR A 155 -3.07 1.08 9.47
C TYR A 155 -2.41 1.98 10.50
N THR A 156 -2.72 3.27 10.44
CA THR A 156 -2.33 4.25 11.45
C THR A 156 -3.50 5.15 11.82
N ARG A 157 -3.61 5.49 13.10
CA ARG A 157 -4.56 6.51 13.60
C ARG A 157 -3.98 7.93 13.49
N SER A 158 -2.65 8.05 13.34
CA SER A 158 -1.98 9.34 13.28
C SER A 158 -2.05 9.90 11.87
N LYS A 159 -2.87 10.93 11.68
CA LYS A 159 -2.97 11.71 10.44
C LYS A 159 -2.40 13.13 10.59
N LYS A 160 -1.88 13.47 11.77
CA LYS A 160 -1.43 14.84 12.08
C LYS A 160 0.00 15.13 11.62
N ARG A 161 0.84 14.10 11.45
CA ARG A 161 2.25 14.26 11.09
C ARG A 161 2.56 13.40 9.89
N GLY A 162 3.12 14.01 8.86
CA GLY A 162 3.48 13.35 7.61
C GLY A 162 2.29 13.08 6.67
N ASN A 163 2.60 12.79 5.43
CA ASN A 163 1.64 12.47 4.39
C ASN A 163 1.57 10.94 4.22
N VAL A 164 0.57 10.31 4.85
CA VAL A 164 0.37 8.86 4.79
C VAL A 164 0.07 8.43 3.35
N ASP A 165 -0.71 9.23 2.60
CA ASP A 165 -1.07 8.89 1.22
C ASP A 165 0.18 8.80 0.33
N LYS A 166 1.16 9.70 0.53
CA LYS A 166 2.45 9.60 -0.18
C LYS A 166 3.16 8.28 0.12
N ILE A 167 3.19 7.84 1.39
CA ILE A 167 3.81 6.58 1.78
C ILE A 167 3.15 5.40 1.08
N LEU A 168 1.80 5.36 1.06
CA LEU A 168 1.05 4.30 0.41
C LEU A 168 1.28 4.30 -1.11
N ASN A 169 1.33 5.48 -1.74
CA ASN A 169 1.65 5.62 -3.17
C ASN A 169 3.07 5.12 -3.48
N VAL A 170 4.06 5.39 -2.62
CA VAL A 170 5.41 4.84 -2.77
C VAL A 170 5.40 3.31 -2.69
N PHE A 171 4.64 2.72 -1.77
CA PHE A 171 4.50 1.26 -1.74
C PHE A 171 3.88 0.71 -3.03
N CYS A 172 2.83 1.36 -3.58
CA CYS A 172 2.26 0.97 -4.87
C CYS A 172 3.29 1.08 -6.00
N GLN A 173 4.10 2.13 -6.02
CA GLN A 173 5.18 2.32 -6.98
C GLN A 173 6.21 1.19 -6.93
N HIS A 174 6.39 0.56 -5.77
CA HIS A 174 7.28 -0.58 -5.55
C HIS A 174 6.57 -1.94 -5.58
N GLY A 175 5.34 -2.01 -6.09
CA GLY A 175 4.64 -3.25 -6.40
C GLY A 175 3.60 -3.70 -5.37
N ALA A 176 3.25 -2.88 -4.38
CA ALA A 176 2.10 -3.15 -3.54
C ALA A 176 0.79 -2.97 -4.33
N SER A 177 -0.24 -3.70 -3.93
CA SER A 177 -1.58 -3.56 -4.53
C SER A 177 -2.16 -2.17 -4.28
N THR A 178 -2.80 -1.57 -5.30
CA THR A 178 -3.50 -0.29 -5.16
C THR A 178 -4.67 -0.35 -4.17
N SER A 179 -5.10 -1.53 -3.77
CA SER A 179 -6.11 -1.71 -2.71
C SER A 179 -5.72 -1.04 -1.39
N ILE A 180 -4.40 -0.93 -1.08
CA ILE A 180 -3.93 -0.25 0.14
C ILE A 180 -4.28 1.24 0.18
N LEU A 181 -4.54 1.87 -0.96
CA LEU A 181 -4.94 3.28 -1.06
C LEU A 181 -6.39 3.51 -0.66
N VAL A 182 -7.23 2.48 -0.76
CA VAL A 182 -8.68 2.60 -0.62
C VAL A 182 -9.24 1.87 0.59
N ASP A 183 -8.52 0.88 1.11
CA ASP A 183 -8.94 0.09 2.26
C ASP A 183 -8.84 0.88 3.58
N ALA A 184 -9.87 0.77 4.42
CA ALA A 184 -9.87 1.41 5.74
C ALA A 184 -8.78 0.86 6.67
N HIS A 185 -8.38 -0.40 6.48
CA HIS A 185 -7.31 -1.07 7.22
C HIS A 185 -6.36 -1.72 6.20
N PRO A 186 -5.50 -0.94 5.56
CA PRO A 186 -4.64 -1.44 4.50
C PRO A 186 -3.55 -2.37 5.04
N HIS A 187 -3.25 -3.42 4.29
CA HIS A 187 -2.13 -4.32 4.53
C HIS A 187 -1.57 -4.84 3.21
N ILE A 188 -0.26 -5.11 3.18
CA ILE A 188 0.42 -5.59 1.97
C ILE A 188 0.34 -7.12 1.87
N GLY A 189 0.34 -7.82 3.00
CA GLY A 189 0.41 -9.29 3.06
C GLY A 189 1.85 -9.79 3.20
N THR A 190 1.98 -11.08 3.48
CA THR A 190 3.27 -11.74 3.78
C THR A 190 4.08 -12.12 2.54
N ASP A 191 3.46 -12.10 1.36
CA ASP A 191 4.05 -12.57 0.09
C ASP A 191 4.66 -11.44 -0.76
N LYS A 192 4.65 -10.20 -0.25
CA LYS A 192 5.04 -8.99 -1.00
C LYS A 192 6.18 -8.25 -0.33
#